data_1074cda6d7e9d18b484ee3aa52908689
#
_entry.id   1074cda6d7e9d18b484ee3aa52908689
#
_cell.length_a   1.000
_cell.length_b   1.000
_cell.length_c   1.000
_cell.angle_alpha   90.00
_cell.angle_beta   90.00
_cell.angle_gamma   90.00
#
_symmetry.space_group_name_H-M   'P 1'
#
loop_
_entity.id
_entity.type
_entity.pdbx_description
1 polymer ?
#
loop_
_entity_poly.entity_id
_entity_poly.type
_entity_poly.pdbx_seq_one_letter_code
_entity_poly.pdbx_strand_id
1 'polypeptide(L)'
;MGMNEDPVLTLSLIASEDLSTYQYYGVVMTTTDMNCERVDGTTDHPIGILLNAPASGEMALVGVIGVFPVKTSEAVACNAQVLIDSDGLGAPFEGDTDTTAYCIGTCIRASGGTSGEKDLVAVNCCNPFKGEE
;
A
#
# COMPACT_ATOMS: atom_id res chain seq x y z
N MET A 1 21.69 4.54 -3.47
CA MET A 1 21.11 3.44 -2.68
C MET A 1 19.76 3.07 -3.28
N GLY A 2 19.54 1.81 -3.53
CA GLY A 2 18.27 1.32 -4.09
C GLY A 2 17.15 1.24 -3.08
N MET A 3 15.95 0.96 -3.59
CA MET A 3 14.79 0.65 -2.77
C MET A 3 14.84 -0.85 -2.46
N ASN A 4 15.01 -1.19 -1.19
CA ASN A 4 15.09 -2.57 -0.74
C ASN A 4 13.84 -2.92 0.07
N GLU A 5 13.37 -4.15 -0.12
CA GLU A 5 12.34 -4.72 0.75
C GLU A 5 13.00 -5.27 2.00
N ASP A 6 12.35 -5.04 3.12
CA ASP A 6 12.78 -5.60 4.41
C ASP A 6 11.53 -6.14 5.11
N PRO A 7 11.02 -7.29 4.64
CA PRO A 7 9.75 -7.80 5.12
C PRO A 7 9.87 -8.46 6.49
N VAL A 8 8.85 -8.26 7.30
CA VAL A 8 8.65 -8.96 8.57
C VAL A 8 7.54 -10.00 8.41
N LEU A 9 6.44 -9.63 7.75
CA LEU A 9 5.32 -10.53 7.49
C LEU A 9 4.85 -10.34 6.06
N THR A 10 4.80 -11.43 5.31
CA THR A 10 4.21 -11.47 3.98
C THR A 10 3.12 -12.52 3.93
N LEU A 11 2.14 -12.33 3.04
CA LEU A 11 1.07 -13.28 2.79
C LEU A 11 1.10 -13.68 1.31
N SER A 12 0.72 -14.92 1.04
CA SER A 12 0.49 -15.41 -0.31
C SER A 12 -1.01 -15.50 -0.53
N LEU A 13 -1.54 -14.65 -1.40
CA LEU A 13 -2.96 -14.57 -1.70
C LEU A 13 -3.17 -14.86 -3.19
N ILE A 14 -4.42 -14.94 -3.61
CA ILE A 14 -4.77 -15.14 -5.03
C ILE A 14 -5.23 -13.79 -5.58
N ALA A 15 -4.67 -13.37 -6.71
CA ALA A 15 -5.11 -12.16 -7.40
C ALA A 15 -6.48 -12.40 -8.02
N SER A 16 -7.50 -11.67 -7.58
CA SER A 16 -8.85 -11.81 -8.10
C SER A 16 -9.04 -11.09 -9.44
N GLU A 17 -8.08 -10.26 -9.81
CA GLU A 17 -8.07 -9.52 -11.07
C GLU A 17 -6.62 -9.46 -11.58
N ASP A 18 -6.43 -8.94 -12.79
CA ASP A 18 -5.09 -8.78 -13.35
C ASP A 18 -4.37 -7.63 -12.63
N LEU A 19 -3.37 -7.99 -11.83
CA LEU A 19 -2.56 -7.04 -11.07
C LEU A 19 -1.16 -6.87 -11.68
N SER A 20 -0.96 -7.26 -12.93
CA SER A 20 0.37 -7.25 -13.54
C SER A 20 0.99 -5.86 -13.70
N THR A 21 0.19 -4.80 -13.63
CA THR A 21 0.66 -3.41 -13.70
C THR A 21 0.61 -2.69 -12.36
N TYR A 22 0.31 -3.41 -11.28
CA TYR A 22 0.05 -2.79 -9.96
C TYR A 22 1.05 -3.20 -8.89
N GLN A 23 2.26 -3.63 -9.29
CA GLN A 23 3.31 -3.91 -8.31
C GLN A 23 3.57 -2.65 -7.46
N TYR A 24 3.66 -2.84 -6.15
CA TYR A 24 3.85 -1.79 -5.14
C TYR A 24 2.65 -0.87 -4.91
N TYR A 25 1.49 -1.29 -5.39
CA TYR A 25 0.21 -0.67 -5.01
C TYR A 25 -0.35 -1.32 -3.75
N GLY A 26 -1.24 -0.62 -3.07
CA GLY A 26 -2.01 -1.20 -1.96
C GLY A 26 -3.06 -2.17 -2.47
N VAL A 27 -3.25 -3.25 -1.74
CA VAL A 27 -4.28 -4.25 -2.05
C VAL A 27 -5.16 -4.49 -0.83
N VAL A 28 -6.38 -4.95 -1.09
CA VAL A 28 -7.40 -5.21 -0.08
C VAL A 28 -7.95 -6.62 -0.29
N MET A 29 -8.43 -7.24 0.79
CA MET A 29 -9.10 -8.55 0.70
C MET A 29 -10.44 -8.41 0.02
N THR A 30 -10.79 -9.39 -0.81
CA THR A 30 -12.13 -9.49 -1.37
C THR A 30 -13.03 -10.24 -0.41
N THR A 31 -14.29 -10.45 -0.81
CA THR A 31 -15.22 -11.28 -0.03
C THR A 31 -14.99 -12.79 -0.22
N THR A 32 -14.13 -13.17 -1.16
CA THR A 32 -13.73 -14.55 -1.37
C THR A 32 -12.48 -14.85 -0.57
N ASP A 33 -12.46 -15.97 0.13
CA ASP A 33 -11.34 -16.37 0.98
C ASP A 33 -10.04 -16.40 0.19
N MET A 34 -8.98 -15.85 0.78
CA MET A 34 -7.61 -15.84 0.26
C MET A 34 -7.43 -15.07 -1.05
N ASN A 35 -8.42 -14.27 -1.47
CA ASN A 35 -8.31 -13.45 -2.67
C ASN A 35 -8.10 -11.97 -2.31
N CYS A 36 -7.31 -11.29 -3.13
CA CYS A 36 -7.07 -9.85 -2.98
C CYS A 36 -7.28 -9.12 -4.30
N GLU A 37 -7.49 -7.83 -4.21
CA GLU A 37 -7.64 -6.94 -5.35
C GLU A 37 -6.96 -5.59 -5.03
N ARG A 38 -6.76 -4.77 -6.05
CA ARG A 38 -6.22 -3.42 -5.83
C ARG A 38 -7.22 -2.59 -5.03
N VAL A 39 -6.72 -1.77 -4.13
CA VAL A 39 -7.57 -0.81 -3.40
C VAL A 39 -8.21 0.14 -4.42
N ASP A 40 -9.52 0.27 -4.38
CA ASP A 40 -10.28 1.12 -5.30
C ASP A 40 -11.19 2.11 -4.58
N GLY A 41 -11.11 2.19 -3.26
CA GLY A 41 -11.87 3.16 -2.46
C GLY A 41 -11.08 3.62 -1.25
N THR A 42 -11.26 4.88 -0.85
CA THR A 42 -10.54 5.45 0.29
C THR A 42 -10.95 4.84 1.63
N THR A 43 -12.11 4.20 1.68
CA THR A 43 -12.60 3.53 2.90
C THR A 43 -12.14 2.08 3.00
N ASP A 44 -11.49 1.54 1.96
CA ASP A 44 -10.98 0.18 1.99
C ASP A 44 -9.85 0.07 3.02
N HIS A 45 -9.85 -1.02 3.77
CA HIS A 45 -8.80 -1.33 4.73
C HIS A 45 -7.71 -2.14 4.03
N PRO A 46 -6.58 -1.54 3.63
CA PRO A 46 -5.54 -2.28 2.92
C PRO A 46 -5.00 -3.43 3.76
N ILE A 47 -4.83 -4.60 3.13
CA ILE A 47 -4.18 -5.74 3.79
C ILE A 47 -2.67 -5.66 3.66
N GLY A 48 -2.18 -4.95 2.65
CA GLY A 48 -0.75 -4.81 2.45
C GLY A 48 -0.38 -4.19 1.12
N ILE A 49 0.89 -4.28 0.79
CA ILE A 49 1.47 -3.77 -0.44
C ILE A 49 1.82 -4.95 -1.35
N LEU A 50 1.40 -4.88 -2.61
CA LEU A 50 1.66 -5.93 -3.59
C LEU A 50 3.16 -5.92 -3.98
N LEU A 51 3.84 -7.04 -3.76
CA LEU A 51 5.29 -7.13 -3.98
C LEU A 51 5.66 -7.77 -5.32
N ASN A 52 4.70 -8.35 -6.03
CA ASN A 52 4.92 -8.93 -7.35
C ASN A 52 3.88 -8.41 -8.34
N ALA A 53 3.81 -8.98 -9.52
CA ALA A 53 2.93 -8.51 -10.59
C ALA A 53 2.12 -9.69 -11.16
N PRO A 54 1.18 -10.25 -10.37
CA PRO A 54 0.44 -11.43 -10.81
C PRO A 54 -0.67 -11.10 -11.80
N ALA A 55 -0.91 -12.01 -12.73
CA ALA A 55 -2.12 -12.00 -13.54
C ALA A 55 -3.30 -12.54 -12.72
N SER A 56 -4.51 -12.36 -13.23
CA SER A 56 -5.72 -12.89 -12.57
C SER A 56 -5.59 -14.38 -12.31
N GLY A 57 -5.87 -14.79 -11.08
CA GLY A 57 -5.79 -16.19 -10.66
C GLY A 57 -4.40 -16.65 -10.21
N GLU A 58 -3.38 -15.85 -10.42
CA GLU A 58 -2.02 -16.15 -9.96
C GLU A 58 -1.79 -15.74 -8.53
N MET A 59 -0.71 -16.26 -7.93
CA MET A 59 -0.35 -15.93 -6.55
C MET A 59 0.15 -14.49 -6.45
N ALA A 60 -0.45 -13.74 -5.53
CA ALA A 60 -0.02 -12.40 -5.16
C ALA A 60 0.79 -12.48 -3.87
N LEU A 61 2.01 -11.94 -3.91
CA LEU A 61 2.84 -11.80 -2.71
C LEU A 61 2.56 -10.43 -2.11
N VAL A 62 2.06 -10.42 -0.88
CA VAL A 62 1.59 -9.19 -0.22
C VAL A 62 2.42 -8.93 1.03
N GLY A 63 3.04 -7.76 1.12
CA GLY A 63 3.76 -7.34 2.30
C GLY A 63 2.84 -6.66 3.29
N VAL A 64 2.71 -7.22 4.49
CA VAL A 64 1.78 -6.75 5.52
C VAL A 64 2.48 -5.88 6.54
N ILE A 65 3.64 -6.33 7.01
CA ILE A 65 4.46 -5.61 7.99
C ILE A 65 5.90 -5.62 7.49
N GLY A 66 6.54 -4.47 7.53
CA GLY A 66 7.94 -4.36 7.15
C GLY A 66 8.22 -3.05 6.41
N VAL A 67 9.29 -3.03 5.64
CA VAL A 67 9.69 -1.87 4.85
C VAL A 67 9.58 -2.25 3.38
N PHE A 68 8.76 -1.52 2.64
CA PHE A 68 8.49 -1.85 1.25
C PHE A 68 8.51 -0.59 0.38
N PRO A 69 8.91 -0.72 -0.90
CA PRO A 69 8.61 0.33 -1.87
C PRO A 69 7.10 0.45 -2.06
N VAL A 70 6.61 1.68 -2.11
CA VAL A 70 5.18 1.98 -2.35
C VAL A 70 5.12 3.04 -3.44
N LYS A 71 4.37 2.76 -4.51
CA LYS A 71 4.14 3.77 -5.54
C LYS A 71 3.20 4.85 -5.00
N THR A 72 3.52 6.09 -5.31
CA THR A 72 2.80 7.24 -4.78
C THR A 72 2.12 8.03 -5.88
N SER A 73 0.99 8.67 -5.56
CA SER A 73 0.27 9.53 -6.47
C SER A 73 0.74 10.98 -6.40
N GLU A 74 1.42 11.35 -5.34
CA GLU A 74 1.93 12.71 -5.13
C GLU A 74 3.12 12.66 -4.17
N ALA A 75 3.74 13.80 -3.93
CA ALA A 75 4.91 13.92 -3.07
C ALA A 75 4.59 13.52 -1.64
N VAL A 76 5.39 12.62 -1.09
CA VAL A 76 5.34 12.25 0.34
C VAL A 76 6.71 12.55 0.92
N ALA A 77 6.76 13.41 1.92
CA ALA A 77 8.02 13.76 2.56
C ALA A 77 8.51 12.64 3.48
N CYS A 78 9.81 12.60 3.68
CA CYS A 78 10.39 11.70 4.68
C CYS A 78 9.79 12.02 6.06
N ASN A 79 9.44 10.99 6.81
CA ASN A 79 8.79 11.05 8.11
C ASN A 79 7.29 11.41 8.05
N ALA A 80 6.72 11.61 6.86
CA ALA A 80 5.28 11.82 6.74
C ALA A 80 4.55 10.48 6.85
N GLN A 81 3.35 10.51 7.40
CA GLN A 81 2.48 9.36 7.44
C GLN A 81 1.86 9.13 6.06
N VAL A 82 1.59 7.89 5.72
CA VAL A 82 1.16 7.47 4.38
C VAL A 82 -0.18 6.77 4.45
N LEU A 83 -1.10 7.17 3.57
CA LEU A 83 -2.34 6.44 3.33
C LEU A 83 -2.29 5.78 1.96
N ILE A 84 -3.23 4.87 1.69
CA ILE A 84 -3.49 4.35 0.35
C ILE A 84 -4.74 5.03 -0.18
N ASP A 85 -4.62 5.71 -1.33
CA ASP A 85 -5.75 6.44 -1.92
C ASP A 85 -6.69 5.52 -2.71
N SER A 86 -7.68 6.10 -3.36
CA SER A 86 -8.69 5.32 -4.09
C SER A 86 -8.16 4.60 -5.33
N ASP A 87 -6.95 4.92 -5.77
CA ASP A 87 -6.31 4.24 -6.89
C ASP A 87 -5.30 3.19 -6.43
N GLY A 88 -5.16 2.99 -5.12
CA GLY A 88 -4.20 2.05 -4.57
C GLY A 88 -2.79 2.62 -4.42
N LEU A 89 -2.62 3.92 -4.62
CA LEU A 89 -1.32 4.59 -4.52
C LEU A 89 -1.13 5.20 -3.14
N GLY A 90 0.12 5.31 -2.72
CA GLY A 90 0.46 6.00 -1.48
C GLY A 90 0.29 7.51 -1.62
N ALA A 91 -0.17 8.16 -0.57
CA ALA A 91 -0.34 9.60 -0.52
C ALA A 91 -0.08 10.09 0.91
N PRO A 92 0.21 11.39 1.11
CA PRO A 92 0.38 11.91 2.47
C PRO A 92 -0.92 11.79 3.26
N PHE A 93 -0.81 11.32 4.49
CA PHE A 93 -1.96 11.19 5.40
C PHE A 93 -2.03 12.42 6.28
N GLU A 94 -3.19 13.07 6.28
CA GLU A 94 -3.46 14.24 7.13
C GLU A 94 -4.65 13.92 8.03
N GLY A 95 -4.38 13.74 9.33
CA GLY A 95 -5.36 13.23 10.28
C GLY A 95 -6.66 14.03 10.34
N ASP A 96 -6.57 15.35 10.20
CA ASP A 96 -7.76 16.22 10.26
C ASP A 96 -8.61 16.15 8.98
N THR A 97 -8.01 15.78 7.86
CA THR A 97 -8.67 15.76 6.56
C THR A 97 -9.04 14.35 6.14
N ASP A 98 -8.15 13.40 6.43
CA ASP A 98 -8.30 12.02 5.96
C ASP A 98 -9.01 11.15 7.00
N THR A 99 -10.23 11.55 7.38
CA THR A 99 -10.96 10.91 8.48
C THR A 99 -11.50 9.54 8.12
N THR A 100 -11.61 9.21 6.83
CA THR A 100 -12.12 7.92 6.37
C THR A 100 -11.05 6.98 5.85
N ALA A 101 -9.86 7.49 5.56
CA ALA A 101 -8.75 6.68 5.04
C ALA A 101 -7.92 6.09 6.17
N TYR A 102 -7.23 5.00 5.89
CA TYR A 102 -6.35 4.35 6.84
C TYR A 102 -4.90 4.77 6.62
N CYS A 103 -4.22 5.15 7.70
CA CYS A 103 -2.77 5.33 7.69
C CYS A 103 -2.12 3.96 7.79
N ILE A 104 -1.24 3.63 6.84
CA ILE A 104 -0.56 2.33 6.81
C ILE A 104 0.87 2.39 7.33
N GLY A 105 1.44 3.56 7.47
CA GLY A 105 2.82 3.65 7.92
C GLY A 105 3.43 5.01 7.74
N THR A 106 4.77 5.05 7.77
CA THR A 106 5.57 6.26 7.71
C THR A 106 6.60 6.16 6.59
N CYS A 107 6.71 7.21 5.79
CA CYS A 107 7.72 7.31 4.75
C CYS A 107 9.10 7.46 5.38
N ILE A 108 10.03 6.56 5.04
CA ILE A 108 11.40 6.63 5.53
C ILE A 108 12.38 7.08 4.46
N ARG A 109 11.98 7.07 3.19
CA ARG A 109 12.81 7.57 2.09
C ARG A 109 11.92 8.07 0.98
N ALA A 110 11.91 9.39 0.76
CA ALA A 110 11.15 10.03 -0.29
C ALA A 110 11.88 9.90 -1.63
N SER A 111 11.11 9.72 -2.71
CA SER A 111 11.64 9.56 -4.06
C SER A 111 11.86 10.88 -4.79
N GLY A 112 11.32 11.98 -4.28
CA GLY A 112 11.37 13.27 -4.94
C GLY A 112 10.01 13.79 -5.38
N GLY A 113 8.96 13.02 -5.18
CA GLY A 113 7.61 13.55 -5.20
C GLY A 113 6.86 13.55 -6.51
N THR A 114 7.34 12.80 -7.51
CA THR A 114 6.60 12.68 -8.78
C THR A 114 5.62 11.51 -8.69
N SER A 115 4.42 11.69 -9.24
CA SER A 115 3.44 10.61 -9.33
C SER A 115 4.03 9.39 -10.05
N GLY A 116 3.78 8.20 -9.52
CA GLY A 116 4.31 6.95 -10.06
C GLY A 116 5.69 6.58 -9.54
N GLU A 117 6.33 7.45 -8.79
CA GLU A 117 7.58 7.14 -8.12
C GLU A 117 7.33 6.24 -6.91
N LYS A 118 8.40 5.58 -6.44
CA LYS A 118 8.31 4.67 -5.30
C LYS A 118 9.01 5.29 -4.10
N ASP A 119 8.28 5.45 -3.01
CA ASP A 119 8.84 5.83 -1.73
C ASP A 119 9.07 4.57 -0.91
N LEU A 120 10.05 4.60 -0.01
CA LEU A 120 10.27 3.51 0.92
C LEU A 120 9.48 3.80 2.19
N VAL A 121 8.57 2.91 2.54
CA VAL A 121 7.61 3.12 3.62
C VAL A 121 7.71 1.99 4.64
N ALA A 122 7.78 2.36 5.92
CA ALA A 122 7.63 1.40 7.01
C ALA A 122 6.13 1.15 7.21
N VAL A 123 5.68 -0.06 6.88
CA VAL A 123 4.27 -0.42 6.73
C VAL A 123 3.82 -1.34 7.86
N ASN A 124 2.63 -1.10 8.39
CA ASN A 124 1.93 -2.03 9.27
C ASN A 124 0.44 -2.02 8.93
N CYS A 125 0.02 -2.95 8.10
CA CYS A 125 -1.38 -3.07 7.69
C CYS A 125 -2.19 -3.99 8.61
N CYS A 126 -1.55 -4.62 9.61
CA CYS A 126 -2.29 -5.37 10.63
C CYS A 126 -3.01 -4.47 11.61
N ASN A 127 -2.50 -3.26 11.82
CA ASN A 127 -3.05 -2.33 12.80
C ASN A 127 -2.98 -0.89 12.29
N PRO A 128 -3.59 -0.58 11.14
CA PRO A 128 -3.63 0.78 10.65
C PRO A 128 -4.62 1.61 11.48
N PHE A 129 -4.49 2.93 11.42
CA PHE A 129 -5.43 3.81 12.09
C PHE A 129 -6.05 4.79 11.11
N LYS A 130 -7.22 5.30 11.47
CA LYS A 130 -7.91 6.35 10.72
C LYS A 130 -7.65 7.70 11.35
N GLY A 131 -7.79 8.76 10.55
CA GLY A 131 -7.83 10.11 11.07
C GLY A 131 -9.09 10.35 11.89
N GLU A 132 -9.06 11.35 12.75
CA GLU A 132 -10.19 11.77 13.56
C GLU A 132 -10.80 13.05 13.02
N GLU A 133 -12.11 13.18 13.18
CA GLU A 133 -12.81 14.41 12.84
C GLU A 133 -12.51 15.52 13.87
#